data_f3e2c25910dffd6d6b9bf9a2a6159609
#
_entry.id   f3e2c25910dffd6d6b9bf9a2a6159609
#
_cell.length_a   1.000
_cell.length_b   1.000
_cell.length_c   1.000
_cell.angle_alpha   90.00
_cell.angle_beta   90.00
_cell.angle_gamma   90.00
#
_symmetry.space_group_name_H-M   'P 1'
#
loop_
_entity.id
_entity.type
_entity.pdbx_description
1 polymer ?
#
loop_
_entity_poly.entity_id
_entity_poly.type
_entity_poly.pdbx_seq_one_letter_code
_entity_poly.pdbx_strand_id
1 'polypeptide(L)'
;MPLPPDFVASLECPSTEEILQRTKEPRSTAHPGAYLELRNELKPVDLYCYFWARFGMPNGIQNFLRNDHSDNLVHWDWTLKYRDSLVGFWGTNFRTDLFVIGELEFAESERLELIDQIRGDFRNHGPRMAAVRGKLEHWTEFVNPYARLTRTIRSLRRELSKLDLSSPFAGNFNTPSSAVEQAEIWKAVTESHSRAYGLCFGIRSMLPVWAEAFLNLLIFVLARPDVKSDSRLLESIYRQQIDVRVRGLHLNCIGFEKPIDCKADACKNFHRLINERNDLLHGNVVPEKQKFNEVYFLGKVPVFKEYRSLWDRTLAVEGNSVGIGQLDHEIQTVESFVEYVLSCLKQNQREFMHAVLRKRDLATNSEDGRFGILFPDHLVDSRPVFKDKEPPVGDPEGDA
;
A
#
# COMPACT_ATOMS: atom_id res chain seq x y z
N MET A 1 14.27 23.05 34.09
CA MET A 1 13.21 23.47 35.03
C MET A 1 11.94 22.75 34.68
N PRO A 2 11.11 22.30 35.66
CA PRO A 2 9.83 21.68 35.31
C PRO A 2 8.98 22.62 34.47
N LEU A 3 8.12 22.04 33.62
CA LEU A 3 7.24 22.81 32.75
C LEU A 3 6.40 23.79 33.59
N PRO A 4 6.42 25.09 33.32
CA PRO A 4 5.63 26.03 34.09
C PRO A 4 4.12 25.72 33.99
N PRO A 5 3.36 25.81 35.06
CA PRO A 5 1.93 25.45 35.08
C PRO A 5 1.09 26.36 34.19
N ASP A 6 1.61 27.52 33.83
CA ASP A 6 1.00 28.51 32.91
C ASP A 6 1.60 28.51 31.51
N PHE A 7 2.46 27.52 31.20
CA PHE A 7 3.20 27.50 29.93
C PHE A 7 2.28 27.65 28.74
N VAL A 8 1.30 26.76 28.58
CA VAL A 8 0.37 26.78 27.46
C VAL A 8 -0.46 28.10 27.48
N ALA A 9 -0.93 28.54 28.65
CA ALA A 9 -1.71 29.77 28.77
C ALA A 9 -0.94 31.02 28.32
N SER A 10 0.37 31.03 28.53
CA SER A 10 1.27 32.16 28.23
C SER A 10 1.87 32.12 26.83
N LEU A 11 1.49 31.14 25.97
CA LEU A 11 1.92 31.11 24.57
C LEU A 11 1.29 32.27 23.79
N GLU A 12 2.12 33.00 23.06
CA GLU A 12 1.74 34.14 22.22
C GLU A 12 2.11 33.90 20.76
N CYS A 13 1.42 34.60 19.85
CA CYS A 13 1.74 34.58 18.42
C CYS A 13 2.73 35.72 18.10
N PRO A 14 4.02 35.44 17.83
CA PRO A 14 4.99 36.46 17.46
C PRO A 14 4.73 37.01 16.05
N SER A 15 5.25 38.20 15.75
CA SER A 15 5.24 38.72 14.38
C SER A 15 6.19 37.93 13.48
N THR A 16 5.93 37.94 12.16
CA THR A 16 6.81 37.28 11.18
C THR A 16 8.25 37.85 11.23
N GLU A 17 8.37 39.15 11.48
CA GLU A 17 9.68 39.82 11.62
C GLU A 17 10.46 39.27 12.83
N GLU A 18 9.79 39.11 13.95
CA GLU A 18 10.37 38.54 15.18
C GLU A 18 10.83 37.09 14.96
N ILE A 19 10.02 36.26 14.26
CA ILE A 19 10.41 34.89 13.90
C ILE A 19 11.68 34.90 13.03
N LEU A 20 11.70 35.73 11.98
CA LEU A 20 12.83 35.81 11.06
C LEU A 20 14.10 36.37 11.73
N GLN A 21 13.97 37.31 12.64
CA GLN A 21 15.09 37.86 13.38
C GLN A 21 15.73 36.80 14.28
N ARG A 22 14.91 36.10 15.08
CA ARG A 22 15.37 35.04 15.99
C ARG A 22 15.96 33.83 15.27
N THR A 23 15.45 33.48 14.08
CA THR A 23 16.03 32.37 13.30
C THR A 23 17.36 32.72 12.63
N LYS A 24 17.71 34.00 12.48
CA LYS A 24 19.01 34.46 11.95
C LYS A 24 20.09 34.55 13.03
N GLU A 25 19.72 34.63 14.30
CA GLU A 25 20.68 34.64 15.40
C GLU A 25 21.46 33.32 15.43
N PRO A 26 22.78 33.36 15.61
CA PRO A 26 23.59 32.16 15.69
C PRO A 26 23.10 31.32 16.88
N ARG A 27 22.79 30.06 16.63
CA ARG A 27 22.37 29.12 17.70
C ARG A 27 23.46 29.04 18.74
N SER A 28 23.15 29.36 19.99
CA SER A 28 24.04 29.13 21.11
C SER A 28 24.32 27.64 21.21
N THR A 29 25.58 27.23 21.19
CA THR A 29 26.00 25.84 21.40
C THR A 29 25.74 25.37 22.83
N ALA A 30 25.42 26.30 23.74
CA ALA A 30 25.17 26.02 25.16
C ALA A 30 23.76 25.46 25.40
N HIS A 31 22.79 25.69 24.50
CA HIS A 31 21.41 25.24 24.66
C HIS A 31 20.97 24.47 23.40
N PRO A 32 21.04 23.14 23.41
CA PRO A 32 20.73 22.30 22.25
C PRO A 32 19.25 22.37 21.82
N GLY A 33 18.42 23.07 22.58
CA GLY A 33 16.97 23.13 22.35
C GLY A 33 16.26 21.87 22.91
N ALA A 34 14.95 21.98 23.12
CA ALA A 34 14.13 20.85 23.50
C ALA A 34 13.39 20.32 22.28
N TYR A 35 13.18 19.01 22.25
CA TYR A 35 12.37 18.33 21.23
C TYR A 35 11.46 17.31 21.89
N LEU A 36 10.18 17.33 21.53
CA LEU A 36 9.19 16.34 21.95
C LEU A 36 8.35 15.89 20.76
N GLU A 37 7.99 14.63 20.75
CA GLU A 37 7.04 14.05 19.79
C GLU A 37 5.65 13.92 20.42
N LEU A 38 4.62 14.49 19.78
CA LEU A 38 3.21 14.25 20.12
C LEU A 38 2.61 13.38 19.02
N ARG A 39 2.05 12.24 19.37
CA ARG A 39 1.41 11.33 18.42
C ARG A 39 -0.12 11.38 18.56
N ASN A 40 -0.70 10.34 19.14
CA ASN A 40 -2.16 10.22 19.28
C ASN A 40 -2.68 10.60 20.68
N GLU A 41 -1.83 11.03 21.57
CA GLU A 41 -2.21 11.52 22.90
C GLU A 41 -3.12 12.75 22.79
N LEU A 42 -2.83 13.61 21.82
CA LEU A 42 -3.75 14.61 21.30
C LEU A 42 -4.09 14.23 19.87
N LYS A 43 -5.38 14.17 19.54
CA LYS A 43 -5.76 13.90 18.14
C LYS A 43 -5.19 15.01 17.25
N PRO A 44 -4.41 14.72 16.20
CA PRO A 44 -3.78 15.76 15.36
C PRO A 44 -4.77 16.79 14.81
N VAL A 45 -5.97 16.37 14.45
CA VAL A 45 -7.01 17.28 13.96
C VAL A 45 -7.54 18.19 15.06
N ASP A 46 -7.62 17.75 16.31
CA ASP A 46 -8.03 18.59 17.44
C ASP A 46 -6.94 19.62 17.75
N LEU A 47 -5.68 19.21 17.71
CA LEU A 47 -4.53 20.10 17.91
C LEU A 47 -4.44 21.17 16.81
N TYR A 48 -4.64 20.79 15.55
CA TYR A 48 -4.73 21.74 14.44
C TYR A 48 -5.87 22.75 14.62
N CYS A 49 -7.08 22.27 14.94
CA CYS A 49 -8.23 23.14 15.19
C CYS A 49 -8.01 24.06 16.38
N TYR A 50 -7.34 23.58 17.42
CA TYR A 50 -7.01 24.37 18.60
C TYR A 50 -6.04 25.51 18.27
N PHE A 51 -4.92 25.20 17.60
CA PHE A 51 -3.98 26.26 17.22
C PHE A 51 -4.62 27.30 16.30
N TRP A 52 -5.42 26.85 15.34
CA TRP A 52 -6.13 27.79 14.48
C TRP A 52 -7.14 28.64 15.25
N ALA A 53 -7.90 28.03 16.17
CA ALA A 53 -8.92 28.74 16.96
C ALA A 53 -8.31 29.78 17.92
N ARG A 54 -7.12 29.50 18.43
CA ARG A 54 -6.44 30.34 19.42
C ARG A 54 -5.51 31.35 18.79
N PHE A 55 -4.70 30.95 17.82
CA PHE A 55 -3.60 31.75 17.27
C PHE A 55 -3.85 32.19 15.80
N GLY A 56 -4.93 31.74 15.18
CA GLY A 56 -5.19 32.03 13.78
C GLY A 56 -4.44 31.11 12.82
N MET A 57 -4.17 31.59 11.61
CA MET A 57 -3.51 30.79 10.55
C MET A 57 -2.09 30.37 10.96
N PRO A 58 -1.60 29.22 10.46
CA PRO A 58 -0.23 28.80 10.66
C PRO A 58 0.75 29.90 10.24
N ASN A 59 1.68 30.27 11.14
CA ASN A 59 2.59 31.41 10.99
C ASN A 59 4.08 31.04 10.90
N GLY A 60 4.40 29.75 10.97
CA GLY A 60 5.78 29.28 10.94
C GLY A 60 6.40 29.31 9.54
N ILE A 61 7.73 29.25 9.49
CA ILE A 61 8.52 29.40 8.24
C ILE A 61 8.24 28.27 7.24
N GLN A 62 7.98 27.05 7.73
CA GLN A 62 7.74 25.90 6.85
C GLN A 62 6.50 26.09 5.97
N ASN A 63 5.52 26.91 6.38
CA ASN A 63 4.35 27.19 5.55
C ASN A 63 4.71 27.95 4.26
N PHE A 64 5.80 28.71 4.25
CA PHE A 64 6.29 29.42 3.06
C PHE A 64 7.15 28.56 2.15
N LEU A 65 7.68 27.46 2.68
CA LEU A 65 8.59 26.54 1.94
C LEU A 65 7.84 25.35 1.31
N ARG A 66 6.60 25.10 1.74
CA ARG A 66 5.81 23.98 1.23
C ARG A 66 5.27 24.24 -0.18
N ASN A 67 5.16 23.19 -0.95
CA ASN A 67 4.46 23.19 -2.23
C ASN A 67 2.94 23.13 -2.01
N ASP A 68 2.18 23.57 -3.02
CA ASP A 68 0.71 23.52 -3.01
C ASP A 68 0.16 22.12 -3.37
N HIS A 69 0.68 21.11 -2.67
CA HIS A 69 0.22 19.71 -2.74
C HIS A 69 0.52 18.98 -1.43
N SER A 70 0.06 17.74 -1.28
CA SER A 70 0.20 16.96 -0.04
C SER A 70 1.56 16.26 0.13
N ASP A 71 2.44 16.31 -0.86
CA ASP A 71 3.81 15.74 -0.76
C ASP A 71 4.76 16.75 -0.12
N ASN A 72 4.51 17.05 1.15
CA ASN A 72 5.35 17.89 1.99
C ASN A 72 5.70 17.12 3.26
N LEU A 73 6.92 17.32 3.75
CA LEU A 73 7.37 16.72 5.02
C LEU A 73 6.63 17.35 6.21
N VAL A 74 6.44 18.68 6.17
CA VAL A 74 5.69 19.45 7.17
C VAL A 74 4.42 19.99 6.51
N HIS A 75 3.25 19.60 7.04
CA HIS A 75 1.94 20.01 6.50
C HIS A 75 1.47 21.33 7.06
N TRP A 76 1.80 21.63 8.30
CA TRP A 76 1.50 22.87 8.97
C TRP A 76 2.53 23.19 10.03
N ASP A 77 2.76 24.48 10.26
CA ASP A 77 3.78 25.00 11.18
C ASP A 77 3.22 26.20 11.94
N TRP A 78 3.13 26.08 13.27
CA TRP A 78 2.94 27.19 14.18
C TRP A 78 4.22 27.45 14.93
N THR A 79 4.71 28.67 14.84
CA THR A 79 5.81 29.17 15.66
C THR A 79 5.23 30.15 16.66
N LEU A 80 5.27 29.79 17.93
CA LEU A 80 4.74 30.54 19.06
C LEU A 80 5.89 31.07 19.90
N LYS A 81 5.60 32.03 20.78
CA LYS A 81 6.56 32.62 21.69
C LYS A 81 6.17 32.29 23.12
N TYR A 82 7.16 31.91 23.92
CA TYR A 82 7.07 31.82 25.37
C TYR A 82 8.28 32.55 25.98
N ARG A 83 8.02 33.72 26.61
CA ARG A 83 9.09 34.62 27.09
C ARG A 83 10.08 34.94 25.98
N ASP A 84 11.37 34.61 26.17
CA ASP A 84 12.44 34.83 25.18
C ASP A 84 12.68 33.63 24.24
N SER A 85 11.88 32.57 24.33
CA SER A 85 12.02 31.36 23.51
C SER A 85 10.93 31.27 22.45
N LEU A 86 11.28 30.74 21.26
CA LEU A 86 10.32 30.37 20.24
C LEU A 86 9.99 28.87 20.40
N VAL A 87 8.73 28.53 20.31
CA VAL A 87 8.20 27.15 20.41
C VAL A 87 7.51 26.81 19.09
N GLY A 88 8.09 25.89 18.33
CA GLY A 88 7.54 25.44 17.06
C GLY A 88 6.73 24.17 17.21
N PHE A 89 5.61 24.07 16.50
CA PHE A 89 4.77 22.90 16.38
C PHE A 89 4.63 22.55 14.90
N TRP A 90 5.22 21.41 14.48
CA TRP A 90 5.17 20.94 13.10
C TRP A 90 4.26 19.72 12.98
N GLY A 91 3.24 19.82 12.18
CA GLY A 91 2.44 18.67 11.81
C GLY A 91 3.03 17.95 10.62
N THR A 92 3.37 16.68 10.79
CA THR A 92 3.91 15.78 9.75
C THR A 92 2.91 14.67 9.45
N ASN A 93 3.30 13.69 8.62
CA ASN A 93 2.48 12.52 8.33
C ASN A 93 2.24 11.59 9.52
N PHE A 94 3.16 11.57 10.50
CA PHE A 94 3.17 10.52 11.53
C PHE A 94 3.12 11.04 12.96
N ARG A 95 3.34 12.33 13.16
CA ARG A 95 3.37 12.98 14.48
C ARG A 95 3.30 14.50 14.36
N THR A 96 3.17 15.15 15.50
CA THR A 96 3.44 16.58 15.67
C THR A 96 4.75 16.70 16.42
N ASP A 97 5.71 17.38 15.80
CA ASP A 97 6.99 17.70 16.42
C ASP A 97 6.88 19.03 17.14
N LEU A 98 7.27 19.06 18.41
CA LEU A 98 7.47 20.27 19.18
C LEU A 98 8.97 20.48 19.33
N PHE A 99 9.44 21.68 19.06
CA PHE A 99 10.83 22.08 19.27
C PHE A 99 10.93 23.49 19.82
N VAL A 100 11.99 23.74 20.54
CA VAL A 100 12.26 25.04 21.16
C VAL A 100 13.54 25.65 20.61
N ILE A 101 13.48 26.95 20.30
CA ILE A 101 14.64 27.79 19.99
C ILE A 101 14.75 28.82 21.11
N GLY A 102 15.78 28.70 21.94
CA GLY A 102 15.99 29.54 23.12
C GLY A 102 16.42 28.73 24.35
N GLU A 103 16.29 29.32 25.54
CA GLU A 103 16.77 28.74 26.80
C GLU A 103 15.79 27.78 27.48
N LEU A 104 14.57 27.65 26.94
CA LEU A 104 13.55 26.75 27.50
C LEU A 104 13.90 25.30 27.15
N GLU A 105 14.00 24.44 28.13
CA GLU A 105 14.26 23.02 28.00
C GLU A 105 13.04 22.23 28.49
N PHE A 106 12.69 21.17 27.74
CA PHE A 106 11.71 20.18 28.16
C PHE A 106 12.38 18.82 28.32
N ALA A 107 12.06 18.14 29.39
CA ALA A 107 12.35 16.71 29.53
C ALA A 107 11.19 15.88 29.00
N GLU A 108 11.48 14.66 28.54
CA GLU A 108 10.42 13.72 28.12
C GLU A 108 9.40 13.45 29.24
N SER A 109 9.81 13.54 30.51
CA SER A 109 8.93 13.41 31.67
C SER A 109 7.85 14.50 31.75
N GLU A 110 8.07 15.65 31.15
CA GLU A 110 7.14 16.80 31.15
C GLU A 110 6.12 16.74 30.00
N ARG A 111 6.27 15.79 29.10
CA ARG A 111 5.38 15.60 27.95
C ARG A 111 3.92 15.42 28.34
N LEU A 112 3.66 14.64 29.39
CA LEU A 112 2.30 14.41 29.88
C LEU A 112 1.68 15.67 30.47
N GLU A 113 2.45 16.45 31.21
CA GLU A 113 2.00 17.72 31.76
C GLU A 113 1.65 18.73 30.66
N LEU A 114 2.48 18.83 29.61
CA LEU A 114 2.18 19.64 28.43
C LEU A 114 0.88 19.24 27.75
N ILE A 115 0.67 17.92 27.58
CA ILE A 115 -0.54 17.37 26.98
C ILE A 115 -1.78 17.76 27.82
N ASP A 116 -1.68 17.67 29.14
CA ASP A 116 -2.78 17.98 30.04
C ASP A 116 -3.08 19.48 30.08
N GLN A 117 -2.06 20.33 30.00
CA GLN A 117 -2.25 21.78 29.85
C GLN A 117 -2.98 22.12 28.53
N ILE A 118 -2.57 21.51 27.40
CA ILE A 118 -3.22 21.71 26.10
C ILE A 118 -4.67 21.22 26.14
N ARG A 119 -4.93 20.03 26.70
CA ARG A 119 -6.31 19.50 26.86
C ARG A 119 -7.18 20.40 27.75
N GLY A 120 -6.60 20.94 28.79
CA GLY A 120 -7.28 21.89 29.68
C GLY A 120 -7.73 23.12 28.93
N ASP A 121 -6.87 23.66 28.08
CA ASP A 121 -7.14 24.87 27.30
C ASP A 121 -8.10 24.64 26.10
N PHE A 122 -8.25 23.42 25.60
CA PHE A 122 -9.27 23.10 24.59
C PHE A 122 -10.68 23.53 25.00
N ARG A 123 -11.00 23.45 26.31
CA ARG A 123 -12.31 23.85 26.84
C ARG A 123 -12.59 25.32 26.62
N ASN A 124 -11.56 26.16 26.67
CA ASN A 124 -11.68 27.60 26.49
C ASN A 124 -11.92 27.97 25.01
N HIS A 125 -11.55 27.10 24.08
CA HIS A 125 -11.61 27.36 22.64
C HIS A 125 -12.62 26.47 21.89
N GLY A 126 -13.38 25.61 22.59
CA GLY A 126 -14.26 24.59 21.99
C GLY A 126 -15.17 25.09 20.87
N PRO A 127 -15.95 26.15 21.02
CA PRO A 127 -16.83 26.67 19.96
C PRO A 127 -16.05 27.11 18.69
N ARG A 128 -14.88 27.77 18.88
CA ARG A 128 -14.03 28.18 17.74
C ARG A 128 -13.37 26.98 17.06
N MET A 129 -12.94 25.99 17.83
CA MET A 129 -12.40 24.72 17.29
C MET A 129 -13.45 24.00 16.44
N ALA A 130 -14.69 23.94 16.90
CA ALA A 130 -15.80 23.34 16.14
C ALA A 130 -16.06 24.08 14.81
N ALA A 131 -16.00 25.41 14.83
CA ALA A 131 -16.13 26.22 13.63
C ALA A 131 -14.99 26.01 12.62
N VAL A 132 -13.74 25.79 13.09
CA VAL A 132 -12.60 25.43 12.23
C VAL A 132 -12.79 24.04 11.67
N ARG A 133 -13.16 23.08 12.51
CA ARG A 133 -13.40 21.68 12.10
C ARG A 133 -14.46 21.58 11.01
N GLY A 134 -15.54 22.34 11.09
CA GLY A 134 -16.59 22.38 10.07
C GLY A 134 -16.14 22.95 8.70
N LYS A 135 -14.91 23.46 8.59
CA LYS A 135 -14.30 23.89 7.32
C LYS A 135 -13.35 22.86 6.73
N LEU A 136 -13.01 21.82 7.50
CA LEU A 136 -12.10 20.77 7.03
C LEU A 136 -12.86 19.77 6.17
N GLU A 137 -12.34 19.47 5.00
CA GLU A 137 -12.84 18.37 4.19
C GLU A 137 -12.51 17.02 4.87
N HIS A 138 -13.49 16.15 4.88
CA HIS A 138 -13.30 14.81 5.45
C HIS A 138 -13.03 13.78 4.35
N TRP A 139 -11.81 13.26 4.31
CA TRP A 139 -11.36 12.22 3.40
C TRP A 139 -11.12 10.90 4.11
N THR A 140 -11.52 9.81 3.48
CA THR A 140 -11.27 8.45 3.94
C THR A 140 -10.30 7.77 2.99
N GLU A 141 -9.15 7.34 3.52
CA GLU A 141 -8.18 6.54 2.76
C GLU A 141 -8.54 5.06 2.82
N PHE A 142 -8.31 4.36 1.72
CA PHE A 142 -8.49 2.93 1.62
C PHE A 142 -7.43 2.29 0.72
N VAL A 143 -7.14 1.01 1.01
CA VAL A 143 -6.16 0.25 0.24
C VAL A 143 -6.72 -0.06 -1.15
N ASN A 144 -5.94 0.23 -2.20
CA ASN A 144 -6.28 -0.13 -3.58
C ASN A 144 -6.29 -1.66 -3.75
N PRO A 145 -7.46 -2.28 -4.00
CA PRO A 145 -7.57 -3.74 -4.10
C PRO A 145 -6.81 -4.31 -5.29
N TYR A 146 -6.78 -3.60 -6.43
CA TYR A 146 -6.04 -4.01 -7.61
C TYR A 146 -4.53 -3.98 -7.37
N ALA A 147 -4.00 -2.88 -6.83
CA ALA A 147 -2.59 -2.76 -6.52
C ALA A 147 -2.13 -3.79 -5.46
N ARG A 148 -2.99 -4.10 -4.48
CA ARG A 148 -2.72 -5.16 -3.49
C ARG A 148 -2.54 -6.52 -4.16
N LEU A 149 -3.49 -6.91 -5.03
CA LEU A 149 -3.40 -8.19 -5.75
C LEU A 149 -2.20 -8.22 -6.70
N THR A 150 -1.93 -7.12 -7.41
CA THR A 150 -0.74 -7.00 -8.27
C THR A 150 0.55 -7.27 -7.50
N ARG A 151 0.70 -6.66 -6.32
CA ARG A 151 1.89 -6.89 -5.47
C ARG A 151 1.97 -8.32 -4.97
N THR A 152 0.84 -8.91 -4.56
CA THR A 152 0.78 -10.29 -4.08
C THR A 152 1.18 -11.27 -5.19
N ILE A 153 0.60 -11.15 -6.38
CA ILE A 153 0.92 -12.02 -7.53
C ILE A 153 2.40 -11.88 -7.90
N ARG A 154 2.93 -10.66 -7.99
CA ARG A 154 4.35 -10.43 -8.27
C ARG A 154 5.28 -11.02 -7.20
N SER A 155 4.90 -10.95 -5.94
CA SER A 155 5.67 -11.54 -4.84
C SER A 155 5.70 -13.06 -4.94
N LEU A 156 4.54 -13.70 -5.12
CA LEU A 156 4.44 -15.16 -5.25
C LEU A 156 5.17 -15.67 -6.51
N ARG A 157 5.06 -14.95 -7.63
CA ARG A 157 5.80 -15.27 -8.86
C ARG A 157 7.32 -15.21 -8.64
N ARG A 158 7.80 -14.20 -7.89
CA ARG A 158 9.22 -14.09 -7.52
C ARG A 158 9.66 -15.26 -6.63
N GLU A 159 8.83 -15.71 -5.69
CA GLU A 159 9.12 -16.87 -4.88
C GLU A 159 9.16 -18.16 -5.74
N LEU A 160 8.20 -18.30 -6.66
CA LEU A 160 8.16 -19.43 -7.60
C LEU A 160 9.42 -19.47 -8.47
N SER A 161 9.88 -18.33 -8.99
CA SER A 161 11.07 -18.26 -9.86
C SER A 161 12.40 -18.59 -9.17
N LYS A 162 12.43 -18.64 -7.83
CA LYS A 162 13.61 -19.05 -7.07
C LYS A 162 13.72 -20.56 -6.88
N LEU A 163 12.64 -21.30 -7.17
CA LEU A 163 12.62 -22.75 -6.98
C LEU A 163 13.26 -23.45 -8.18
N ASP A 164 14.16 -24.38 -7.89
CA ASP A 164 14.68 -25.28 -8.91
C ASP A 164 13.66 -26.40 -9.19
N LEU A 165 13.15 -26.39 -10.42
CA LEU A 165 12.16 -27.37 -10.92
C LEU A 165 12.77 -28.28 -11.99
N SER A 166 14.09 -28.31 -12.11
CA SER A 166 14.78 -29.23 -13.00
C SER A 166 14.64 -30.68 -12.52
N SER A 167 14.58 -31.60 -13.49
CA SER A 167 14.64 -33.02 -13.16
C SER A 167 16.04 -33.38 -12.66
N PRO A 168 16.19 -33.94 -11.46
CA PRO A 168 17.50 -34.37 -10.97
C PRO A 168 18.09 -35.52 -11.79
N PHE A 169 17.30 -36.10 -12.69
CA PHE A 169 17.66 -37.25 -13.52
C PHE A 169 17.93 -36.88 -14.98
N ALA A 170 17.98 -35.58 -15.32
CA ALA A 170 18.20 -35.09 -16.68
C ALA A 170 19.66 -35.09 -17.14
N GLY A 171 20.62 -35.50 -16.30
CA GLY A 171 22.04 -35.58 -16.60
C GLY A 171 22.56 -37.02 -16.54
N ASN A 172 23.76 -37.27 -17.12
CA ASN A 172 24.48 -38.57 -16.99
C ASN A 172 24.54 -38.95 -15.50
N PHE A 173 23.88 -40.04 -15.15
CA PHE A 173 23.81 -40.56 -13.80
C PHE A 173 25.23 -40.83 -13.24
N ASN A 174 25.73 -39.91 -12.45
CA ASN A 174 26.59 -40.31 -11.36
C ASN A 174 25.65 -41.03 -10.38
N THR A 175 25.71 -42.33 -10.36
CA THR A 175 24.91 -43.17 -9.49
C THR A 175 25.15 -42.71 -8.05
N PRO A 176 24.11 -42.28 -7.32
CA PRO A 176 24.27 -41.86 -5.94
C PRO A 176 24.94 -42.99 -5.16
N SER A 177 25.90 -42.68 -4.32
CA SER A 177 26.74 -43.64 -3.61
C SER A 177 25.96 -44.46 -2.58
N SER A 178 24.74 -44.05 -2.22
CA SER A 178 23.88 -44.78 -1.29
C SER A 178 22.38 -44.56 -1.51
N ALA A 179 21.55 -45.52 -1.07
CA ALA A 179 20.10 -45.38 -1.07
C ALA A 179 19.60 -44.22 -0.19
N VAL A 180 20.34 -43.86 0.84
CA VAL A 180 20.04 -42.76 1.75
C VAL A 180 20.19 -41.42 1.01
N GLU A 181 21.28 -41.23 0.27
CA GLU A 181 21.52 -40.02 -0.51
C GLU A 181 20.47 -39.84 -1.61
N GLN A 182 20.03 -40.91 -2.26
CA GLN A 182 18.93 -40.88 -3.21
C GLN A 182 17.62 -40.41 -2.57
N ALA A 183 17.32 -40.92 -1.37
CA ALA A 183 16.09 -40.55 -0.65
C ALA A 183 16.10 -39.08 -0.24
N GLU A 184 17.24 -38.53 0.19
CA GLU A 184 17.38 -37.11 0.54
C GLU A 184 17.22 -36.22 -0.68
N ILE A 185 17.86 -36.54 -1.81
CA ILE A 185 17.71 -35.80 -3.07
C ILE A 185 16.23 -35.78 -3.51
N TRP A 186 15.59 -36.97 -3.48
CA TRP A 186 14.19 -37.09 -3.86
C TRP A 186 13.27 -36.28 -2.95
N LYS A 187 13.52 -36.26 -1.65
CA LYS A 187 12.78 -35.47 -0.67
C LYS A 187 12.91 -34.00 -0.97
N ALA A 188 14.11 -33.46 -1.17
CA ALA A 188 14.34 -32.04 -1.45
C ALA A 188 13.66 -31.60 -2.76
N VAL A 189 13.74 -32.43 -3.80
CA VAL A 189 13.08 -32.18 -5.09
C VAL A 189 11.56 -32.18 -4.93
N THR A 190 10.99 -33.14 -4.22
CA THR A 190 9.56 -33.25 -3.97
C THR A 190 9.06 -32.06 -3.19
N GLU A 191 9.78 -31.60 -2.16
CA GLU A 191 9.45 -30.40 -1.38
C GLU A 191 9.45 -29.12 -2.25
N SER A 192 10.47 -28.94 -3.11
CA SER A 192 10.57 -27.82 -4.04
C SER A 192 9.38 -27.80 -5.01
N HIS A 193 9.06 -28.94 -5.61
CA HIS A 193 7.95 -29.07 -6.56
C HIS A 193 6.58 -28.87 -5.88
N SER A 194 6.36 -29.48 -4.72
CA SER A 194 5.11 -29.28 -3.96
C SER A 194 4.87 -27.81 -3.61
N ARG A 195 5.94 -27.11 -3.22
CA ARG A 195 5.89 -25.67 -2.98
C ARG A 195 5.55 -24.90 -4.26
N ALA A 196 6.18 -25.26 -5.38
CA ALA A 196 5.92 -24.64 -6.67
C ALA A 196 4.46 -24.83 -7.13
N TYR A 197 3.91 -26.02 -6.93
CA TYR A 197 2.52 -26.33 -7.27
C TYR A 197 1.55 -25.50 -6.44
N GLY A 198 1.78 -25.39 -5.13
CA GLY A 198 0.97 -24.55 -4.25
C GLY A 198 1.02 -23.08 -4.64
N LEU A 199 2.21 -22.55 -4.96
CA LEU A 199 2.37 -21.16 -5.41
C LEU A 199 1.67 -20.93 -6.76
N CYS A 200 1.86 -21.83 -7.74
CA CYS A 200 1.23 -21.76 -9.05
C CYS A 200 -0.30 -21.80 -8.94
N PHE A 201 -0.85 -22.76 -8.20
CA PHE A 201 -2.28 -22.88 -7.93
C PHE A 201 -2.84 -21.60 -7.29
N GLY A 202 -2.13 -21.07 -6.28
CA GLY A 202 -2.52 -19.83 -5.61
C GLY A 202 -2.56 -18.63 -6.56
N ILE A 203 -1.52 -18.45 -7.40
CA ILE A 203 -1.48 -17.37 -8.39
C ILE A 203 -2.63 -17.52 -9.40
N ARG A 204 -2.78 -18.69 -10.02
CA ARG A 204 -3.83 -18.97 -11.02
C ARG A 204 -5.24 -18.71 -10.46
N SER A 205 -5.47 -19.08 -9.20
CA SER A 205 -6.74 -18.81 -8.50
C SER A 205 -7.02 -17.31 -8.35
N MET A 206 -5.99 -16.48 -8.22
CA MET A 206 -6.12 -15.04 -8.05
C MET A 206 -6.24 -14.27 -9.36
N LEU A 207 -5.85 -14.80 -10.51
CA LEU A 207 -5.85 -14.06 -11.78
C LEU A 207 -7.22 -13.48 -12.17
N PRO A 208 -8.34 -14.24 -12.15
CA PRO A 208 -9.65 -13.66 -12.40
C PRO A 208 -10.08 -12.62 -11.37
N VAL A 209 -9.74 -12.86 -10.08
CA VAL A 209 -10.03 -11.91 -8.99
C VAL A 209 -9.25 -10.60 -9.19
N TRP A 210 -8.04 -10.68 -9.72
CA TRP A 210 -7.22 -9.51 -10.06
C TRP A 210 -7.86 -8.67 -11.18
N ALA A 211 -8.32 -9.31 -12.26
CA ALA A 211 -9.06 -8.62 -13.30
C ALA A 211 -10.40 -8.06 -12.79
N GLU A 212 -11.09 -8.79 -11.91
CA GLU A 212 -12.33 -8.33 -11.29
C GLU A 212 -12.11 -7.12 -10.38
N ALA A 213 -11.01 -7.09 -9.61
CA ALA A 213 -10.63 -5.94 -8.81
C ALA A 213 -10.34 -4.71 -9.68
N PHE A 214 -9.75 -4.88 -10.87
CA PHE A 214 -9.60 -3.83 -11.84
C PHE A 214 -10.96 -3.28 -12.31
N LEU A 215 -11.88 -4.15 -12.73
CA LEU A 215 -13.22 -3.74 -13.19
C LEU A 215 -13.99 -3.01 -12.08
N ASN A 216 -13.93 -3.52 -10.85
CA ASN A 216 -14.59 -2.90 -9.71
C ASN A 216 -14.02 -1.52 -9.40
N LEU A 217 -12.69 -1.38 -9.46
CA LEU A 217 -12.04 -0.09 -9.26
C LEU A 217 -12.38 0.90 -10.38
N LEU A 218 -12.38 0.45 -11.64
CA LEU A 218 -12.78 1.27 -12.77
C LEU A 218 -14.22 1.77 -12.62
N ILE A 219 -15.16 0.90 -12.25
CA ILE A 219 -16.56 1.27 -11.98
C ILE A 219 -16.62 2.26 -10.81
N PHE A 220 -15.93 1.99 -9.71
CA PHE A 220 -15.90 2.89 -8.55
C PHE A 220 -15.47 4.30 -8.93
N VAL A 221 -14.42 4.41 -9.74
CA VAL A 221 -13.85 5.70 -10.16
C VAL A 221 -14.71 6.38 -11.21
N LEU A 222 -15.09 5.66 -12.27
CA LEU A 222 -15.67 6.23 -13.50
C LEU A 222 -17.18 6.01 -13.64
N ALA A 223 -17.88 5.36 -12.70
CA ALA A 223 -19.33 5.22 -12.81
C ALA A 223 -19.99 6.60 -12.95
N ARG A 224 -21.03 6.65 -13.78
CA ARG A 224 -21.84 7.86 -14.02
C ARG A 224 -22.44 8.38 -12.72
N PRO A 225 -22.64 9.71 -12.59
CA PRO A 225 -23.23 10.27 -11.37
C PRO A 225 -24.61 9.69 -11.03
N ASP A 226 -25.44 9.45 -12.04
CA ASP A 226 -26.76 8.83 -11.89
C ASP A 226 -26.68 7.40 -11.36
N VAL A 227 -25.67 6.62 -11.81
CA VAL A 227 -25.39 5.27 -11.29
C VAL A 227 -24.85 5.32 -9.87
N LYS A 228 -23.93 6.26 -9.58
CA LYS A 228 -23.35 6.41 -8.21
C LYS A 228 -24.38 6.83 -7.18
N SER A 229 -25.37 7.64 -7.55
CA SER A 229 -26.41 8.13 -6.65
C SER A 229 -27.45 7.05 -6.30
N ASP A 230 -27.58 6.00 -7.12
CA ASP A 230 -28.45 4.86 -6.86
C ASP A 230 -27.64 3.66 -6.34
N SER A 231 -27.61 3.49 -5.02
CA SER A 231 -26.88 2.42 -4.37
C SER A 231 -27.30 1.01 -4.81
N ARG A 232 -28.61 0.80 -5.11
CA ARG A 232 -29.12 -0.49 -5.59
C ARG A 232 -28.66 -0.78 -7.00
N LEU A 233 -28.67 0.23 -7.88
CA LEU A 233 -28.20 0.10 -9.24
C LEU A 233 -26.69 -0.21 -9.25
N LEU A 234 -25.91 0.53 -8.48
CA LEU A 234 -24.47 0.33 -8.36
C LEU A 234 -24.14 -1.08 -7.83
N GLU A 235 -24.83 -1.52 -6.77
CA GLU A 235 -24.67 -2.86 -6.22
C GLU A 235 -25.04 -3.95 -7.24
N SER A 236 -26.11 -3.75 -8.01
CA SER A 236 -26.51 -4.68 -9.06
C SER A 236 -25.45 -4.83 -10.14
N ILE A 237 -24.75 -3.74 -10.50
CA ILE A 237 -23.64 -3.76 -11.48
C ILE A 237 -22.46 -4.58 -10.93
N TYR A 238 -22.10 -4.40 -9.66
CA TYR A 238 -21.02 -5.20 -9.06
C TYR A 238 -21.32 -6.69 -8.98
N ARG A 239 -22.60 -7.06 -8.84
CA ARG A 239 -23.04 -8.46 -8.75
C ARG A 239 -23.26 -9.15 -10.09
N GLN A 240 -23.23 -8.42 -11.20
CA GLN A 240 -23.37 -9.02 -12.54
C GLN A 240 -22.23 -10.00 -12.82
N GLN A 241 -22.54 -11.01 -13.65
CA GLN A 241 -21.49 -11.84 -14.23
C GLN A 241 -20.46 -10.99 -14.96
N ILE A 242 -19.21 -11.40 -14.93
CA ILE A 242 -18.09 -10.57 -15.39
C ILE A 242 -18.20 -10.18 -16.86
N ASP A 243 -18.74 -11.06 -17.73
CA ASP A 243 -18.96 -10.79 -19.13
C ASP A 243 -20.04 -9.72 -19.38
N VAL A 244 -21.13 -9.76 -18.59
CA VAL A 244 -22.20 -8.75 -18.62
C VAL A 244 -21.66 -7.41 -18.12
N ARG A 245 -20.86 -7.43 -17.05
CA ARG A 245 -20.22 -6.24 -16.48
C ARG A 245 -19.31 -5.57 -17.50
N VAL A 246 -18.46 -6.35 -18.18
CA VAL A 246 -17.54 -5.83 -19.23
C VAL A 246 -18.33 -5.19 -20.37
N ARG A 247 -19.40 -5.82 -20.85
CA ARG A 247 -20.28 -5.29 -21.90
C ARG A 247 -20.95 -3.97 -21.50
N GLY A 248 -21.32 -3.84 -20.23
CA GLY A 248 -22.02 -2.68 -19.67
C GLY A 248 -21.11 -1.50 -19.31
N LEU A 249 -19.78 -1.64 -19.34
CA LEU A 249 -18.86 -0.60 -18.86
C LEU A 249 -19.09 0.75 -19.55
N HIS A 250 -19.18 0.78 -20.87
CA HIS A 250 -19.37 2.03 -21.64
C HIS A 250 -20.74 2.69 -21.43
N LEU A 251 -21.71 1.95 -20.92
CA LEU A 251 -23.05 2.45 -20.57
C LEU A 251 -23.08 3.03 -19.15
N ASN A 252 -22.40 2.34 -18.22
CA ASN A 252 -22.44 2.63 -16.78
C ASN A 252 -21.34 3.59 -16.33
N CYS A 253 -20.29 3.77 -17.11
CA CYS A 253 -19.11 4.59 -16.79
C CYS A 253 -18.93 5.73 -17.79
N ILE A 254 -18.40 6.84 -17.29
CA ILE A 254 -17.98 7.98 -18.13
C ILE A 254 -16.59 7.76 -18.71
N GLY A 255 -16.25 8.48 -19.75
CA GLY A 255 -14.89 8.53 -20.27
C GLY A 255 -14.56 7.45 -21.31
N PHE A 256 -15.49 6.59 -21.68
CA PHE A 256 -15.31 5.68 -22.81
C PHE A 256 -15.42 6.43 -24.15
N GLU A 257 -14.46 6.21 -25.03
CA GLU A 257 -14.46 6.69 -26.40
C GLU A 257 -15.20 5.73 -27.34
N LYS A 258 -15.09 4.43 -27.06
CA LYS A 258 -15.73 3.34 -27.81
C LYS A 258 -16.19 2.24 -26.88
N PRO A 259 -17.25 1.49 -27.25
CA PRO A 259 -17.67 0.31 -26.51
C PRO A 259 -16.58 -0.76 -26.56
N ILE A 260 -16.60 -1.65 -25.55
CA ILE A 260 -15.69 -2.80 -25.50
C ILE A 260 -16.19 -3.85 -26.49
N ASP A 261 -15.32 -4.23 -27.43
CA ASP A 261 -15.58 -5.36 -28.30
C ASP A 261 -15.21 -6.68 -27.60
N CYS A 262 -16.25 -7.39 -27.15
CA CYS A 262 -16.07 -8.71 -26.52
C CYS A 262 -15.56 -9.79 -27.47
N LYS A 263 -15.50 -9.51 -28.79
CA LYS A 263 -14.91 -10.41 -29.78
C LYS A 263 -13.41 -10.18 -29.96
N ALA A 264 -12.85 -9.12 -29.38
CA ALA A 264 -11.41 -8.89 -29.35
C ALA A 264 -10.67 -10.03 -28.65
N ASP A 265 -9.48 -10.36 -29.10
CA ASP A 265 -8.71 -11.50 -28.57
C ASP A 265 -8.39 -11.35 -27.08
N ALA A 266 -8.16 -10.13 -26.61
CA ALA A 266 -7.96 -9.86 -25.18
C ALA A 266 -9.17 -10.32 -24.34
N CYS A 267 -10.40 -10.04 -24.78
CA CYS A 267 -11.62 -10.48 -24.10
C CYS A 267 -11.83 -12.00 -24.21
N LYS A 268 -11.64 -12.59 -25.40
CA LYS A 268 -11.78 -14.03 -25.59
C LYS A 268 -10.80 -14.83 -24.73
N ASN A 269 -9.52 -14.42 -24.72
CA ASN A 269 -8.50 -15.09 -23.92
C ASN A 269 -8.78 -14.97 -22.43
N PHE A 270 -9.23 -13.80 -21.99
CA PHE A 270 -9.65 -13.60 -20.61
C PHE A 270 -10.85 -14.49 -20.22
N HIS A 271 -11.88 -14.60 -21.04
CA HIS A 271 -13.01 -15.50 -20.79
C HIS A 271 -12.57 -16.98 -20.72
N ARG A 272 -11.62 -17.39 -21.58
CA ARG A 272 -11.06 -18.75 -21.51
C ARG A 272 -10.37 -18.98 -20.16
N LEU A 273 -9.57 -18.02 -19.72
CA LEU A 273 -8.86 -18.08 -18.44
C LEU A 273 -9.83 -18.21 -17.25
N ILE A 274 -10.95 -17.46 -17.25
CA ILE A 274 -11.99 -17.61 -16.21
C ILE A 274 -12.55 -19.04 -16.18
N ASN A 275 -12.86 -19.60 -17.34
CA ASN A 275 -13.43 -20.95 -17.43
C ASN A 275 -12.44 -22.01 -16.95
N GLU A 276 -11.18 -21.92 -17.36
CA GLU A 276 -10.10 -22.82 -16.92
C GLU A 276 -9.87 -22.73 -15.41
N ARG A 277 -9.90 -21.54 -14.85
CA ARG A 277 -9.81 -21.35 -13.39
C ARG A 277 -11.00 -21.95 -12.66
N ASN A 278 -12.21 -21.81 -13.20
CA ASN A 278 -13.39 -22.40 -12.58
C ASN A 278 -13.30 -23.93 -12.57
N ASP A 279 -12.86 -24.56 -13.68
CA ASP A 279 -12.59 -25.99 -13.73
C ASP A 279 -11.56 -26.39 -12.65
N LEU A 280 -10.47 -25.63 -12.51
CA LEU A 280 -9.43 -25.88 -11.52
C LEU A 280 -9.93 -25.79 -10.07
N LEU A 281 -10.69 -24.73 -9.73
CA LEU A 281 -11.13 -24.49 -8.35
C LEU A 281 -12.29 -25.40 -7.92
N HIS A 282 -13.18 -25.73 -8.84
CA HIS A 282 -14.30 -26.62 -8.55
C HIS A 282 -13.94 -28.10 -8.65
N GLY A 283 -12.70 -28.42 -9.07
CA GLY A 283 -12.25 -29.79 -9.23
C GLY A 283 -13.06 -30.53 -10.29
N ASN A 284 -13.52 -29.84 -11.34
CA ASN A 284 -14.25 -30.47 -12.41
C ASN A 284 -13.42 -31.55 -13.08
N VAL A 285 -13.98 -32.79 -13.13
CA VAL A 285 -13.28 -33.91 -13.75
C VAL A 285 -13.55 -33.90 -15.25
N VAL A 286 -12.52 -33.50 -16.02
CA VAL A 286 -12.55 -33.48 -17.48
C VAL A 286 -11.40 -34.36 -17.99
N PRO A 287 -11.63 -35.69 -18.19
CA PRO A 287 -10.57 -36.67 -18.50
C PRO A 287 -9.70 -36.23 -19.70
N GLU A 288 -10.30 -35.59 -20.71
CA GLU A 288 -9.59 -35.15 -21.92
C GLU A 288 -8.55 -34.05 -21.63
N LYS A 289 -8.82 -33.21 -20.64
CA LYS A 289 -7.90 -32.13 -20.18
C LYS A 289 -6.87 -32.62 -19.17
N GLN A 290 -7.23 -33.66 -18.40
CA GLN A 290 -6.43 -34.16 -17.25
C GLN A 290 -5.65 -35.43 -17.59
N LYS A 291 -5.86 -36.05 -18.76
CA LYS A 291 -5.17 -37.28 -19.13
C LYS A 291 -3.66 -37.08 -19.23
N PHE A 292 -2.93 -38.04 -18.73
CA PHE A 292 -1.46 -38.04 -18.83
C PHE A 292 -0.88 -39.36 -19.36
N ASN A 293 -1.67 -40.44 -19.43
CA ASN A 293 -1.23 -41.75 -19.91
C ASN A 293 -2.40 -42.56 -20.49
N GLU A 294 -2.07 -43.52 -21.37
CA GLU A 294 -3.00 -44.50 -21.91
C GLU A 294 -2.44 -45.92 -21.62
N VAL A 295 -3.29 -46.78 -21.06
CA VAL A 295 -2.92 -48.14 -20.71
C VAL A 295 -3.99 -49.07 -21.22
N TYR A 296 -3.58 -50.13 -21.90
CA TYR A 296 -4.44 -51.21 -22.34
C TYR A 296 -4.36 -52.38 -21.37
N PHE A 297 -5.39 -53.19 -21.30
CA PHE A 297 -5.41 -54.41 -20.46
C PHE A 297 -5.82 -55.60 -21.26
N LEU A 298 -5.06 -56.71 -21.09
CA LEU A 298 -5.51 -58.02 -21.49
C LEU A 298 -5.80 -58.83 -20.21
N GLY A 299 -7.07 -58.96 -19.87
CA GLY A 299 -7.47 -59.45 -18.56
C GLY A 299 -6.98 -58.52 -17.44
N LYS A 300 -6.06 -58.97 -16.59
CA LYS A 300 -5.44 -58.15 -15.51
C LYS A 300 -4.02 -57.69 -15.83
N VAL A 301 -3.53 -57.98 -17.04
CA VAL A 301 -2.17 -57.65 -17.45
C VAL A 301 -2.17 -56.27 -18.12
N PRO A 302 -1.52 -55.24 -17.52
CA PRO A 302 -1.42 -53.91 -18.13
C PRO A 302 -0.43 -53.92 -19.30
N VAL A 303 -0.82 -53.29 -20.39
CA VAL A 303 0.02 -53.05 -21.57
C VAL A 303 0.06 -51.54 -21.81
N PHE A 304 1.20 -50.92 -21.57
CA PHE A 304 1.36 -49.47 -21.72
C PHE A 304 1.46 -49.11 -23.20
N LYS A 305 0.80 -48.04 -23.61
CA LYS A 305 0.98 -47.47 -24.95
C LYS A 305 2.39 -46.95 -25.15
N GLU A 306 2.97 -46.35 -24.10
CA GLU A 306 4.34 -45.84 -24.05
C GLU A 306 4.88 -45.96 -22.61
N TYR A 307 6.19 -46.16 -22.46
CA TYR A 307 6.85 -46.10 -21.16
C TYR A 307 7.23 -44.65 -20.86
N ARG A 308 6.90 -44.23 -19.67
CA ARG A 308 7.29 -42.94 -19.13
C ARG A 308 8.18 -43.12 -17.91
N SER A 309 9.11 -42.19 -17.70
CA SER A 309 9.96 -42.19 -16.50
C SER A 309 9.11 -42.02 -15.23
N LEU A 310 9.68 -42.41 -14.09
CA LEU A 310 9.03 -42.16 -12.80
C LEU A 310 8.74 -40.65 -12.61
N TRP A 311 9.66 -39.79 -13.03
CA TRP A 311 9.51 -38.33 -13.04
C TRP A 311 8.28 -37.87 -13.83
N ASP A 312 8.18 -38.34 -15.09
CA ASP A 312 7.06 -37.95 -15.97
C ASP A 312 5.70 -38.44 -15.46
N ARG A 313 5.68 -39.52 -14.69
CA ARG A 313 4.45 -40.11 -14.12
C ARG A 313 4.06 -39.50 -12.77
N THR A 314 4.94 -38.75 -12.14
CA THR A 314 4.73 -38.15 -10.81
C THR A 314 4.76 -36.63 -10.88
N LEU A 315 5.90 -36.02 -10.61
CA LEU A 315 6.03 -34.57 -10.46
C LEU A 315 5.71 -33.80 -11.76
N ALA A 316 6.14 -34.29 -12.93
CA ALA A 316 5.83 -33.62 -14.19
C ALA A 316 4.33 -33.61 -14.51
N VAL A 317 3.61 -34.69 -14.20
CA VAL A 317 2.14 -34.77 -14.36
C VAL A 317 1.47 -33.72 -13.49
N GLU A 318 1.86 -33.62 -12.23
CA GLU A 318 1.26 -32.69 -11.28
C GLU A 318 1.56 -31.23 -11.67
N GLY A 319 2.78 -30.93 -12.07
CA GLY A 319 3.17 -29.61 -12.59
C GLY A 319 2.40 -29.20 -13.83
N ASN A 320 2.19 -30.13 -14.77
CA ASN A 320 1.37 -29.89 -15.96
C ASN A 320 -0.11 -29.68 -15.61
N SER A 321 -0.65 -30.48 -14.69
CA SER A 321 -2.03 -30.36 -14.20
C SER A 321 -2.30 -29.00 -13.56
N VAL A 322 -1.36 -28.52 -12.75
CA VAL A 322 -1.43 -27.19 -12.13
C VAL A 322 -1.14 -26.08 -13.15
N GLY A 323 -0.54 -26.37 -14.30
CA GLY A 323 -0.30 -25.42 -15.39
C GLY A 323 0.88 -24.49 -15.17
N ILE A 324 1.95 -24.95 -14.52
CA ILE A 324 3.16 -24.14 -14.27
C ILE A 324 3.69 -23.51 -15.57
N GLY A 325 3.78 -24.28 -16.64
CA GLY A 325 4.27 -23.78 -17.93
C GLY A 325 3.39 -22.74 -18.63
N GLN A 326 2.15 -22.58 -18.17
CA GLN A 326 1.17 -21.64 -18.75
C GLN A 326 1.05 -20.35 -17.93
N LEU A 327 1.57 -20.33 -16.71
CA LEU A 327 1.36 -19.29 -15.73
C LEU A 327 1.72 -17.88 -16.24
N ASP A 328 2.87 -17.73 -16.90
CA ASP A 328 3.31 -16.45 -17.43
C ASP A 328 2.40 -15.94 -18.56
N HIS A 329 1.93 -16.84 -19.41
CA HIS A 329 0.96 -16.51 -20.46
C HIS A 329 -0.40 -16.10 -19.85
N GLU A 330 -0.84 -16.73 -18.78
CA GLU A 330 -2.08 -16.40 -18.10
C GLU A 330 -2.00 -15.03 -17.40
N ILE A 331 -0.87 -14.73 -16.74
CA ILE A 331 -0.60 -13.39 -16.18
C ILE A 331 -0.67 -12.35 -17.30
N GLN A 332 0.01 -12.57 -18.43
CA GLN A 332 0.00 -11.70 -19.58
C GLN A 332 -1.42 -11.52 -20.17
N THR A 333 -2.24 -12.56 -20.11
CA THR A 333 -3.63 -12.50 -20.56
C THR A 333 -4.44 -11.49 -19.73
N VAL A 334 -4.28 -11.48 -18.40
CA VAL A 334 -4.95 -10.49 -17.55
C VAL A 334 -4.40 -9.09 -17.80
N GLU A 335 -3.09 -8.92 -17.91
CA GLU A 335 -2.49 -7.61 -18.21
C GLU A 335 -2.98 -7.07 -19.58
N SER A 336 -3.03 -7.91 -20.59
CA SER A 336 -3.53 -7.56 -21.92
C SER A 336 -5.02 -7.18 -21.92
N PHE A 337 -5.81 -7.87 -21.11
CA PHE A 337 -7.23 -7.53 -20.92
C PHE A 337 -7.39 -6.16 -20.24
N VAL A 338 -6.64 -5.88 -19.18
CA VAL A 338 -6.64 -4.58 -18.49
C VAL A 338 -6.27 -3.46 -19.46
N GLU A 339 -5.16 -3.60 -20.19
CA GLU A 339 -4.70 -2.60 -21.17
C GLU A 339 -5.70 -2.41 -22.31
N TYR A 340 -6.34 -3.48 -22.77
CA TYR A 340 -7.38 -3.39 -23.80
C TYR A 340 -8.59 -2.56 -23.30
N VAL A 341 -9.08 -2.82 -22.10
CA VAL A 341 -10.20 -2.05 -21.52
C VAL A 341 -9.80 -0.57 -21.37
N LEU A 342 -8.61 -0.29 -20.87
CA LEU A 342 -8.08 1.08 -20.74
C LEU A 342 -7.95 1.75 -22.12
N SER A 343 -7.59 1.00 -23.17
CA SER A 343 -7.50 1.52 -24.55
C SER A 343 -8.84 1.99 -25.13
N CYS A 344 -9.95 1.58 -24.52
CA CYS A 344 -11.29 2.04 -24.91
C CYS A 344 -11.68 3.36 -24.23
N LEU A 345 -10.89 3.87 -23.29
CA LEU A 345 -11.10 5.16 -22.64
C LEU A 345 -10.48 6.30 -23.45
N LYS A 346 -11.02 7.50 -23.27
CA LYS A 346 -10.41 8.75 -23.71
C LYS A 346 -9.03 8.93 -23.06
N GLN A 347 -8.13 9.62 -23.75
CA GLN A 347 -6.73 9.75 -23.35
C GLN A 347 -6.55 10.19 -21.88
N ASN A 348 -7.23 11.27 -21.46
CA ASN A 348 -7.12 11.80 -20.12
C ASN A 348 -7.62 10.82 -19.03
N GLN A 349 -8.73 10.10 -19.27
CA GLN A 349 -9.22 9.07 -18.36
C GLN A 349 -8.31 7.86 -18.31
N ARG A 350 -7.71 7.49 -19.41
CA ARG A 350 -6.72 6.41 -19.49
C ARG A 350 -5.49 6.73 -18.62
N GLU A 351 -4.91 7.92 -18.81
CA GLU A 351 -3.75 8.38 -18.03
C GLU A 351 -4.07 8.44 -16.52
N PHE A 352 -5.23 8.99 -16.20
CA PHE A 352 -5.71 9.02 -14.82
C PHE A 352 -5.87 7.63 -14.22
N MET A 353 -6.51 6.70 -14.93
CA MET A 353 -6.66 5.32 -14.46
C MET A 353 -5.32 4.60 -14.32
N HIS A 354 -4.36 4.81 -15.25
CA HIS A 354 -3.01 4.29 -15.07
C HIS A 354 -2.33 4.79 -13.79
N ALA A 355 -2.51 6.07 -13.45
CA ALA A 355 -2.01 6.62 -12.18
C ALA A 355 -2.68 5.95 -10.98
N VAL A 356 -4.01 5.82 -11.01
CA VAL A 356 -4.80 5.17 -9.96
C VAL A 356 -4.38 3.72 -9.73
N LEU A 357 -4.22 2.93 -10.81
CA LEU A 357 -3.86 1.50 -10.71
C LEU A 357 -2.49 1.25 -10.07
N ARG A 358 -1.59 2.22 -10.13
CA ARG A 358 -0.23 2.11 -9.56
C ARG A 358 -0.18 2.46 -8.09
N LYS A 359 -1.13 3.24 -7.59
CA LYS A 359 -1.12 3.74 -6.22
C LYS A 359 -1.54 2.69 -5.21
N ARG A 360 -0.84 2.66 -4.07
CA ARG A 360 -1.13 1.75 -2.96
C ARG A 360 -2.41 2.12 -2.25
N ASP A 361 -2.56 3.40 -1.94
CA ASP A 361 -3.65 3.96 -1.18
C ASP A 361 -4.41 4.98 -2.01
N LEU A 362 -5.71 4.97 -1.88
CA LEU A 362 -6.66 5.82 -2.57
C LEU A 362 -7.56 6.49 -1.53
N ALA A 363 -8.23 7.56 -1.90
CA ALA A 363 -9.12 8.23 -0.97
C ALA A 363 -10.42 8.70 -1.62
N THR A 364 -11.44 8.84 -0.80
CA THR A 364 -12.72 9.42 -1.17
C THR A 364 -13.13 10.48 -0.15
N ASN A 365 -13.64 11.59 -0.63
CA ASN A 365 -14.26 12.60 0.21
C ASN A 365 -15.62 12.12 0.69
N SER A 366 -15.87 12.16 1.99
CA SER A 366 -17.08 11.62 2.62
C SER A 366 -18.33 12.46 2.36
N GLU A 367 -18.18 13.72 1.93
CA GLU A 367 -19.29 14.66 1.76
C GLU A 367 -19.82 14.64 0.33
N ASP A 368 -18.95 14.69 -0.66
CA ASP A 368 -19.31 14.84 -2.07
C ASP A 368 -18.89 13.66 -2.96
N GLY A 369 -18.21 12.67 -2.37
CA GLY A 369 -17.78 11.45 -3.08
C GLY A 369 -16.65 11.69 -4.09
N ARG A 370 -15.95 12.85 -4.04
CA ARG A 370 -14.75 13.06 -4.86
C ARG A 370 -13.74 11.98 -4.56
N PHE A 371 -13.08 11.51 -5.59
CA PHE A 371 -12.03 10.50 -5.53
C PHE A 371 -10.66 11.17 -5.74
N GLY A 372 -9.65 10.70 -5.02
CA GLY A 372 -8.31 11.26 -5.12
C GLY A 372 -7.20 10.34 -4.60
N ILE A 373 -5.99 10.81 -4.83
CA ILE A 373 -4.73 10.27 -4.28
C ILE A 373 -4.21 11.36 -3.36
N LEU A 374 -4.23 11.13 -2.05
CA LEU A 374 -3.89 12.18 -1.08
C LEU A 374 -2.37 12.27 -0.88
N PHE A 375 -1.66 11.14 -0.84
CA PHE A 375 -0.25 11.11 -0.50
C PHE A 375 0.56 10.28 -1.50
N PRO A 376 1.87 10.54 -1.65
CA PRO A 376 2.77 9.67 -2.38
C PRO A 376 2.96 8.33 -1.65
N ASP A 377 3.33 7.27 -2.40
CA ASP A 377 3.56 5.93 -1.81
C ASP A 377 4.84 5.86 -0.95
N HIS A 378 5.71 6.85 -1.04
CA HIS A 378 7.02 6.92 -0.39
C HIS A 378 7.04 7.88 0.81
N LEU A 379 6.03 7.80 1.66
CA LEU A 379 6.02 8.60 2.89
C LEU A 379 7.26 8.30 3.75
N VAL A 380 7.91 9.36 4.22
CA VAL A 380 9.14 9.29 5.03
C VAL A 380 8.82 9.74 6.45
N ASP A 381 9.19 8.90 7.42
CA ASP A 381 9.20 9.26 8.84
C ASP A 381 10.61 9.73 9.23
N SER A 382 10.99 10.92 8.76
CA SER A 382 12.29 11.50 9.10
C SER A 382 12.26 12.12 10.49
N ARG A 383 13.21 11.74 11.34
CA ARG A 383 13.39 12.34 12.65
C ARG A 383 14.59 13.27 12.62
N PRO A 384 14.54 14.41 13.33
CA PRO A 384 15.73 15.22 13.53
C PRO A 384 16.76 14.39 14.30
N VAL A 385 17.97 14.32 13.77
CA VAL A 385 19.09 13.68 14.46
C VAL A 385 19.72 14.74 15.36
N PHE A 386 19.44 14.66 16.66
CA PHE A 386 20.21 15.40 17.66
C PHE A 386 21.49 14.61 17.89
N LYS A 387 22.66 15.25 17.70
CA LYS A 387 23.93 14.65 18.13
C LYS A 387 23.88 14.52 19.64
N ASP A 388 23.76 13.28 20.14
CA ASP A 388 23.99 13.01 21.56
C ASP A 388 25.37 13.59 21.92
N LYS A 389 25.45 14.26 23.07
CA LYS A 389 26.76 14.66 23.63
C LYS A 389 27.57 13.37 23.74
N GLU A 390 28.68 13.28 23.02
CA GLU A 390 29.66 12.23 23.27
C GLU A 390 29.96 12.27 24.80
N PRO A 391 29.92 11.14 25.48
CA PRO A 391 30.33 11.12 26.89
C PRO A 391 31.73 11.70 26.96
N PRO A 392 32.07 12.52 27.98
CA PRO A 392 33.39 13.10 28.10
C PRO A 392 34.41 11.96 28.02
N VAL A 393 35.32 12.11 27.06
CA VAL A 393 36.45 11.19 26.92
C VAL A 393 37.18 11.25 28.27
N GLY A 394 37.10 10.16 29.04
CA GLY A 394 37.83 10.05 30.29
C GLY A 394 39.30 10.20 30.00
N ASP A 395 39.97 11.15 30.69
CA ASP A 395 41.41 11.29 30.66
C ASP A 395 42.02 9.90 30.95
N PRO A 396 43.00 9.46 30.17
CA PRO A 396 43.74 8.26 30.50
C PRO A 396 44.58 8.59 31.75
N GLU A 397 44.10 8.13 32.92
CA GLU A 397 44.91 8.12 34.12
C GLU A 397 46.20 7.37 33.79
N GLY A 398 47.31 8.10 33.97
CA GLY A 398 48.62 7.55 33.83
C GLY A 398 48.90 6.49 34.85
N ASP A 399 49.36 5.35 34.39
CA ASP A 399 50.09 4.38 35.24
C ASP A 399 51.56 4.75 35.28
N ALA A 400 51.99 5.02 36.50
CA ALA A 400 53.41 5.08 36.92
C ALA A 400 53.93 3.68 37.18
#